data_eac6b8b4c17e963a6b27f2c953f227b5
#
_entry.id   eac6b8b4c17e963a6b27f2c953f227b5
#
_cell.length_a   1.000
_cell.length_b   1.000
_cell.length_c   1.000
_cell.angle_alpha   90.00
_cell.angle_beta   90.00
_cell.angle_gamma   90.00
#
_symmetry.space_group_name_H-M   'P 1'
#
loop_
_entity.id
_entity.type
_entity.pdbx_description
1 polymer ?
#
loop_
_entity_poly.entity_id
_entity_poly.type
_entity_poly.pdbx_seq_one_letter_code
_entity_poly.pdbx_strand_id
1 'polypeptide(L)'
;FYDLTSEDLALTAARGYSEFFNDRLGGASKKNIYSACAALCWTDSAQHGRQSFSENGRMSGRVDPVRIKKQNFYVFQVMQCQEPAVKIIGHWNYPPLEGKNYRYEKKKFNGTFWEETGEYGFRNPKQKTVYVVGSYPVARVELYVNGKLVGSCKKPVNTFIFPFPGIDVTCNGEVRAVAYGYDGKAAAEDRIETAKEPARLSLKLQTAPGGLIADGGDIAFVDVQVEDDRGNVCPLCSERIDFSLEGEAVFLGGYNSG
;
A
#
# COMPACT_ATOMS: atom_id res chain seq x y z
N PHE A 1 1.40 -5.24 15.49
CA PHE A 1 0.89 -4.55 14.28
C PHE A 1 1.33 -3.08 14.24
N TYR A 2 1.75 -2.48 15.33
CA TYR A 2 2.12 -1.07 15.43
C TYR A 2 3.56 -0.78 15.03
N ASP A 3 4.38 -1.81 14.92
CA ASP A 3 5.79 -1.70 14.49
C ASP A 3 5.98 -1.89 12.99
N LEU A 4 4.89 -2.14 12.26
CA LEU A 4 4.97 -2.48 10.85
C LEU A 4 4.75 -1.25 9.98
N THR A 5 5.67 -1.01 9.08
CA THR A 5 5.49 -0.04 8.00
C THR A 5 4.33 -0.49 7.08
N SER A 6 3.81 0.41 6.25
CA SER A 6 2.81 0.05 5.24
C SER A 6 3.30 -1.07 4.30
N GLU A 7 4.60 -1.10 3.99
CA GLU A 7 5.26 -2.16 3.23
C GLU A 7 5.21 -3.50 3.96
N ASP A 8 5.55 -3.53 5.25
CA ASP A 8 5.52 -4.76 6.07
C ASP A 8 4.10 -5.29 6.21
N LEU A 9 3.11 -4.42 6.40
CA LEU A 9 1.70 -4.80 6.45
C LEU A 9 1.24 -5.41 5.12
N ALA A 10 1.61 -4.82 3.99
CA ALA A 10 1.29 -5.34 2.67
C ALA A 10 1.95 -6.71 2.42
N LEU A 11 3.21 -6.86 2.78
CA LEU A 11 3.95 -8.12 2.65
C LEU A 11 3.39 -9.22 3.57
N THR A 12 3.03 -8.87 4.80
CA THR A 12 2.38 -9.78 5.74
C THR A 12 1.02 -10.25 5.20
N ALA A 13 0.23 -9.33 4.63
CA ALA A 13 -1.03 -9.66 3.98
C ALA A 13 -0.82 -10.61 2.78
N ALA A 14 0.19 -10.34 1.94
CA ALA A 14 0.52 -11.19 0.80
C ALA A 14 0.92 -12.60 1.24
N ARG A 15 1.76 -12.73 2.24
CA ARG A 15 2.17 -14.04 2.80
C ARG A 15 0.99 -14.82 3.37
N GLY A 16 0.18 -14.19 4.21
CA GLY A 16 -0.97 -14.84 4.83
C GLY A 16 -2.00 -15.31 3.79
N TYR A 17 -2.29 -14.50 2.77
CA TYR A 17 -3.17 -14.92 1.67
C TYR A 17 -2.56 -16.05 0.84
N SER A 18 -1.27 -15.98 0.53
CA SER A 18 -0.57 -17.01 -0.24
C SER A 18 -0.59 -18.37 0.46
N GLU A 19 -0.34 -18.39 1.76
CA GLU A 19 -0.43 -19.60 2.59
C GLU A 19 -1.85 -20.16 2.59
N PHE A 20 -2.83 -19.29 2.81
CA PHE A 20 -4.23 -19.71 2.79
C PHE A 20 -4.65 -20.25 1.40
N PHE A 21 -4.25 -19.58 0.31
CA PHE A 21 -4.52 -20.03 -1.04
C PHE A 21 -3.92 -21.42 -1.31
N ASN A 22 -2.65 -21.60 -0.96
CA ASN A 22 -1.95 -22.85 -1.18
C ASN A 22 -2.54 -24.01 -0.35
N ASP A 23 -2.92 -23.74 0.88
CA ASP A 23 -3.37 -24.77 1.82
C ASP A 23 -4.86 -25.07 1.72
N ARG A 24 -5.68 -24.09 1.33
CA ARG A 24 -7.14 -24.17 1.50
C ARG A 24 -7.95 -23.95 0.24
N LEU A 25 -7.49 -23.11 -0.68
CA LEU A 25 -8.22 -22.76 -1.91
C LEU A 25 -7.77 -23.56 -3.15
N GLY A 26 -6.99 -24.61 -2.97
CA GLY A 26 -6.63 -25.51 -4.07
C GLY A 26 -5.32 -25.17 -4.78
N GLY A 27 -4.46 -24.37 -4.16
CA GLY A 27 -3.11 -24.15 -4.64
C GLY A 27 -2.25 -25.42 -4.64
N ALA A 28 -1.06 -25.37 -4.09
CA ALA A 28 -0.11 -26.49 -4.10
C ALA A 28 -0.62 -27.77 -3.37
N SER A 29 -1.45 -27.61 -2.34
CA SER A 29 -1.93 -28.75 -1.53
C SER A 29 -3.05 -29.57 -2.17
N LYS A 30 -3.72 -29.03 -3.20
CA LYS A 30 -4.91 -29.62 -3.84
C LYS A 30 -6.06 -30.01 -2.85
N LYS A 31 -6.03 -29.49 -1.64
CA LYS A 31 -7.06 -29.68 -0.64
C LYS A 31 -8.08 -28.56 -0.75
N ASN A 32 -8.95 -28.59 -1.73
CA ASN A 32 -10.08 -27.66 -1.84
C ASN A 32 -11.08 -27.91 -0.70
N ILE A 33 -10.77 -27.40 0.50
CA ILE A 33 -11.61 -27.59 1.69
C ILE A 33 -12.60 -26.44 1.85
N TYR A 34 -12.28 -25.28 1.29
CA TYR A 34 -13.09 -24.05 1.42
C TYR A 34 -13.51 -23.54 0.05
N SER A 35 -14.77 -23.17 -0.08
CA SER A 35 -15.32 -22.54 -1.28
C SER A 35 -15.12 -21.04 -1.32
N ALA A 36 -14.87 -20.41 -0.16
CA ALA A 36 -14.63 -18.98 -0.06
C ALA A 36 -13.86 -18.65 1.23
N CYS A 37 -13.30 -17.45 1.28
CA CYS A 37 -12.77 -16.85 2.50
C CYS A 37 -13.15 -15.37 2.58
N ALA A 38 -13.27 -14.86 3.81
CA ALA A 38 -13.43 -13.45 4.09
C ALA A 38 -12.25 -12.96 4.92
N ALA A 39 -11.57 -11.90 4.45
CA ALA A 39 -10.48 -11.30 5.19
C ALA A 39 -11.01 -10.16 6.08
N LEU A 40 -10.73 -10.22 7.36
CA LEU A 40 -10.92 -9.13 8.32
C LEU A 40 -9.64 -8.26 8.35
N CYS A 41 -9.68 -6.98 8.51
CA CYS A 41 -10.77 -6.02 8.50
C CYS A 41 -10.79 -5.30 7.16
N TRP A 42 -11.95 -4.81 6.71
CA TRP A 42 -12.01 -4.01 5.50
C TRP A 42 -11.46 -2.61 5.73
N THR A 43 -11.92 -1.93 6.77
CA THR A 43 -11.48 -0.59 7.15
C THR A 43 -10.63 -0.59 8.40
N ASP A 44 -9.78 0.40 8.53
CA ASP A 44 -9.21 0.75 9.82
C ASP A 44 -10.33 1.13 10.79
N SER A 45 -10.12 0.86 12.06
CA SER A 45 -11.08 1.14 13.11
C SER A 45 -10.58 2.28 13.98
N ALA A 46 -11.34 3.36 14.06
CA ALA A 46 -11.08 4.48 14.98
C ALA A 46 -11.41 4.13 16.45
N GLN A 47 -12.11 3.03 16.68
CA GLN A 47 -12.44 2.56 18.03
C GLN A 47 -12.00 1.12 18.20
N HIS A 48 -11.28 0.86 19.26
CA HIS A 48 -10.89 -0.50 19.64
C HIS A 48 -10.83 -0.64 21.15
N GLY A 49 -11.33 -1.74 21.68
CA GLY A 49 -11.35 -2.02 23.13
C GLY A 49 -9.98 -2.16 23.80
N ARG A 50 -8.89 -1.95 23.06
CA ARG A 50 -7.51 -1.94 23.54
C ARG A 50 -6.88 -0.56 23.46
N GLN A 51 -7.67 0.49 23.48
CA GLN A 51 -7.15 1.85 23.42
C GLN A 51 -6.15 2.10 24.54
N SER A 52 -4.92 2.40 24.16
CA SER A 52 -3.87 2.92 25.01
C SER A 52 -3.54 4.34 24.56
N PHE A 53 -2.78 5.09 25.35
CA PHE A 53 -2.36 6.45 25.00
C PHE A 53 -1.66 6.55 23.63
N SER A 54 -1.15 5.46 23.12
CA SER A 54 -0.43 5.36 21.84
C SER A 54 -1.24 4.71 20.73
N GLU A 55 -2.45 4.24 20.99
CA GLU A 55 -3.30 3.56 20.03
C GLU A 55 -4.62 4.29 19.86
N ASN A 56 -4.65 5.22 18.91
CA ASN A 56 -5.86 5.97 18.57
C ASN A 56 -6.79 5.20 17.62
N GLY A 57 -6.37 4.04 17.14
CA GLY A 57 -7.15 3.22 16.21
C GLY A 57 -6.39 1.97 15.79
N ARG A 58 -7.07 1.09 15.07
CA ARG A 58 -6.49 -0.14 14.54
C ARG A 58 -6.24 -0.02 13.05
N MET A 59 -4.97 -0.06 12.65
CA MET A 59 -4.49 0.13 11.27
C MET A 59 -4.48 -1.17 10.44
N SER A 60 -5.28 -2.16 10.79
CA SER A 60 -5.30 -3.47 10.10
C SER A 60 -6.22 -3.54 8.88
N GLY A 61 -6.93 -2.46 8.56
CA GLY A 61 -7.80 -2.35 7.40
C GLY A 61 -7.06 -2.39 6.07
N ARG A 62 -7.81 -2.67 4.99
CA ARG A 62 -7.34 -2.54 3.60
C ARG A 62 -7.50 -1.12 3.10
N VAL A 63 -8.44 -0.41 3.65
CA VAL A 63 -8.67 1.02 3.45
C VAL A 63 -8.67 1.72 4.81
N ASP A 64 -8.43 3.00 4.80
CA ASP A 64 -8.55 3.84 5.99
C ASP A 64 -10.03 4.10 6.37
N PRO A 65 -10.33 4.83 7.45
CA PRO A 65 -11.71 5.12 7.85
C PRO A 65 -12.53 5.89 6.81
N VAL A 66 -11.90 6.67 5.95
CA VAL A 66 -12.55 7.44 4.87
C VAL A 66 -12.46 6.76 3.50
N ARG A 67 -12.08 5.47 3.46
CA ARG A 67 -12.03 4.60 2.28
C ARG A 67 -10.84 4.84 1.34
N ILE A 68 -9.80 5.54 1.75
CA ILE A 68 -8.55 5.62 0.98
C ILE A 68 -7.86 4.26 0.99
N LYS A 69 -7.49 3.79 -0.19
CA LYS A 69 -6.88 2.47 -0.40
C LYS A 69 -5.44 2.45 0.06
N LYS A 70 -5.09 1.48 0.89
CA LYS A 70 -3.72 1.25 1.38
C LYS A 70 -2.99 0.25 0.48
N GLN A 71 -1.67 0.09 0.65
CA GLN A 71 -0.89 -0.86 -0.15
C GLN A 71 -1.43 -2.30 -0.08
N ASN A 72 -1.85 -2.76 1.10
CA ASN A 72 -2.43 -4.09 1.26
C ASN A 72 -3.77 -4.27 0.53
N PHE A 73 -4.53 -3.21 0.23
CA PHE A 73 -5.69 -3.29 -0.66
C PHE A 73 -5.28 -3.74 -2.06
N TYR A 74 -4.29 -3.08 -2.64
CA TYR A 74 -3.82 -3.40 -3.99
C TYR A 74 -3.17 -4.79 -4.07
N VAL A 75 -2.51 -5.21 -3.00
CA VAL A 75 -1.98 -6.58 -2.89
C VAL A 75 -3.10 -7.62 -3.01
N PHE A 76 -4.16 -7.48 -2.24
CA PHE A 76 -5.31 -8.39 -2.33
C PHE A 76 -6.00 -8.32 -3.70
N GLN A 77 -6.15 -7.13 -4.26
CA GLN A 77 -6.73 -6.94 -5.58
C GLN A 77 -5.95 -7.73 -6.65
N VAL A 78 -4.62 -7.60 -6.65
CA VAL A 78 -3.76 -8.31 -7.60
C VAL A 78 -3.83 -9.81 -7.40
N MET A 79 -3.70 -10.29 -6.17
CA MET A 79 -3.67 -11.74 -5.89
C MET A 79 -4.98 -12.46 -6.22
N GLN A 80 -6.10 -11.75 -6.21
CA GLN A 80 -7.42 -12.29 -6.58
C GLN A 80 -7.77 -12.05 -8.05
N CYS A 81 -6.94 -11.31 -8.80
CA CYS A 81 -7.16 -11.08 -10.21
C CYS A 81 -6.93 -12.37 -11.00
N GLN A 82 -7.83 -12.69 -11.92
CA GLN A 82 -7.70 -13.86 -12.81
C GLN A 82 -6.87 -13.55 -14.05
N GLU A 83 -6.78 -12.29 -14.42
CA GLU A 83 -5.92 -11.79 -15.47
C GLU A 83 -4.52 -11.47 -14.93
N PRO A 84 -3.49 -11.44 -15.79
CA PRO A 84 -2.16 -10.99 -15.37
C PRO A 84 -2.20 -9.59 -14.76
N ALA A 85 -1.76 -9.50 -13.52
CA ALA A 85 -1.67 -8.25 -12.78
C ALA A 85 -0.43 -8.28 -11.89
N VAL A 86 0.14 -7.12 -11.58
CA VAL A 86 1.35 -7.00 -10.78
C VAL A 86 1.31 -5.74 -9.93
N LYS A 87 1.89 -5.77 -8.72
CA LYS A 87 2.03 -4.64 -7.82
C LYS A 87 3.37 -4.67 -7.10
N ILE A 88 4.10 -3.56 -7.15
CA ILE A 88 5.31 -3.34 -6.36
C ILE A 88 4.89 -3.04 -4.93
N ILE A 89 5.49 -3.74 -3.96
CA ILE A 89 5.32 -3.43 -2.54
C ILE A 89 6.45 -2.49 -2.11
N GLY A 90 6.09 -1.38 -1.50
CA GLY A 90 7.04 -0.44 -0.92
C GLY A 90 6.82 0.99 -1.33
N HIS A 91 7.65 1.84 -0.76
CA HIS A 91 7.59 3.29 -0.91
C HIS A 91 8.80 3.78 -1.72
N TRP A 92 8.70 3.75 -3.03
CA TRP A 92 9.72 4.32 -3.92
C TRP A 92 9.47 5.80 -4.21
N ASN A 93 8.24 6.24 -4.02
CA ASN A 93 7.80 7.61 -4.25
C ASN A 93 8.32 8.61 -3.22
N TYR A 94 8.88 8.13 -2.09
CA TYR A 94 9.49 8.99 -1.10
C TYR A 94 10.89 9.43 -1.57
N PRO A 95 11.20 10.73 -1.51
CA PRO A 95 12.57 11.20 -1.72
C PRO A 95 13.51 10.54 -0.70
N PRO A 96 14.75 10.23 -1.07
CA PRO A 96 15.69 9.67 -0.11
C PRO A 96 15.94 10.68 1.00
N LEU A 97 15.80 10.20 2.21
CA LEU A 97 15.99 10.98 3.41
C LEU A 97 17.43 10.82 3.87
N GLU A 98 18.32 11.56 3.25
CA GLU A 98 19.74 11.56 3.59
C GLU A 98 19.96 11.88 5.07
N GLY A 99 20.65 10.98 5.77
CA GLY A 99 21.12 11.21 7.14
C GLY A 99 20.07 11.26 8.24
N LYS A 100 18.78 11.00 7.95
CA LYS A 100 17.74 10.96 8.98
C LYS A 100 17.45 9.55 9.44
N ASN A 101 17.71 9.27 10.70
CA ASN A 101 17.22 8.07 11.37
C ASN A 101 15.79 8.35 11.84
N TYR A 102 14.83 7.57 11.37
CA TYR A 102 13.50 7.56 11.97
C TYR A 102 13.58 6.72 13.23
N ARG A 103 13.18 7.31 14.34
CA ARG A 103 12.96 6.57 15.58
C ARG A 103 11.48 6.20 15.64
N TYR A 104 11.19 4.95 15.84
CA TYR A 104 9.89 4.50 16.27
C TYR A 104 10.05 3.63 17.51
N GLU A 105 9.06 3.69 18.37
CA GLU A 105 9.05 2.91 19.59
C GLU A 105 8.64 1.47 19.30
N LYS A 106 9.42 0.54 19.76
CA LYS A 106 9.02 -0.87 19.72
C LYS A 106 8.15 -1.17 20.92
N LYS A 107 7.01 -1.78 20.65
CA LYS A 107 6.05 -2.19 21.65
C LYS A 107 5.83 -3.70 21.59
N LYS A 108 5.77 -4.33 22.74
CA LYS A 108 5.45 -5.73 22.89
C LYS A 108 4.14 -5.88 23.66
N PHE A 109 3.23 -6.66 23.13
CA PHE A 109 1.99 -6.96 23.85
C PHE A 109 2.25 -8.05 24.89
N ASN A 110 2.01 -7.73 26.17
CA ASN A 110 2.21 -8.65 27.29
C ASN A 110 0.97 -9.49 27.66
N GLY A 111 -0.08 -9.41 26.84
CA GLY A 111 -1.37 -10.07 27.07
C GLY A 111 -2.45 -9.14 27.62
N THR A 112 -2.09 -7.98 28.18
CA THR A 112 -3.02 -7.01 28.77
C THR A 112 -2.87 -5.63 28.15
N PHE A 113 -1.65 -5.19 27.94
CA PHE A 113 -1.31 -3.89 27.35
C PHE A 113 -0.01 -3.97 26.54
N TRP A 114 0.27 -2.89 25.81
CA TRP A 114 1.51 -2.76 25.04
C TRP A 114 2.59 -2.13 25.90
N GLU A 115 3.69 -2.84 26.08
CA GLU A 115 4.89 -2.32 26.75
C GLU A 115 5.88 -1.77 25.74
N GLU A 116 6.46 -0.63 26.04
CA GLU A 116 7.59 -0.10 25.30
C GLU A 116 8.83 -0.93 25.59
N THR A 117 9.42 -1.52 24.55
CA THR A 117 10.57 -2.43 24.71
C THR A 117 11.88 -1.82 24.20
N GLY A 118 11.85 -0.54 23.80
CA GLY A 118 13.03 0.20 23.37
C GLY A 118 12.82 1.06 22.14
N GLU A 119 13.83 1.88 21.83
CA GLU A 119 13.87 2.69 20.61
C GLU A 119 14.41 1.88 19.43
N TYR A 120 13.72 1.94 18.30
CA TYR A 120 14.23 1.47 17.02
C TYR A 120 14.62 2.64 16.14
N GLY A 121 15.85 2.65 15.69
CA GLY A 121 16.25 3.51 14.61
C GLY A 121 15.94 2.81 13.28
N PHE A 122 15.09 3.39 12.44
CA PHE A 122 15.02 2.98 11.05
C PHE A 122 16.32 3.42 10.37
N ARG A 123 17.19 2.48 10.14
CA ARG A 123 18.30 2.70 9.21
C ARG A 123 17.72 2.52 7.82
N ASN A 124 17.76 3.56 7.02
CA ASN A 124 17.49 3.43 5.60
C ASN A 124 18.60 2.55 5.01
N PRO A 125 18.37 1.26 4.76
CA PRO A 125 19.40 0.41 4.22
C PRO A 125 19.71 0.89 2.81
N LYS A 126 21.00 0.95 2.44
CA LYS A 126 21.39 1.23 1.06
C LYS A 126 20.80 0.21 0.09
N GLN A 127 20.60 -1.01 0.56
CA GLN A 127 20.04 -2.09 -0.22
C GLN A 127 18.99 -2.83 0.60
N LYS A 128 17.89 -3.16 -0.05
CA LYS A 128 16.84 -4.01 0.52
C LYS A 128 16.34 -5.03 -0.50
N THR A 129 15.52 -5.95 -0.04
CA THR A 129 14.72 -6.79 -0.94
C THR A 129 13.47 -6.01 -1.34
N VAL A 130 13.30 -5.75 -2.63
CA VAL A 130 12.05 -5.24 -3.19
C VAL A 130 11.16 -6.44 -3.49
N TYR A 131 9.92 -6.38 -3.04
CA TYR A 131 8.93 -7.40 -3.29
C TYR A 131 7.91 -6.92 -4.31
N VAL A 132 7.58 -7.82 -5.22
CA VAL A 132 6.52 -7.61 -6.19
C VAL A 132 5.49 -8.72 -6.02
N VAL A 133 4.21 -8.38 -5.97
CA VAL A 133 3.12 -9.36 -5.95
C VAL A 133 2.53 -9.46 -7.33
N GLY A 134 2.40 -10.68 -7.84
CA GLY A 134 1.75 -10.98 -9.11
C GLY A 134 0.50 -11.82 -8.92
N SER A 135 -0.46 -11.72 -9.85
CA SER A 135 -1.60 -12.62 -9.90
C SER A 135 -1.17 -14.04 -10.33
N TYR A 136 -2.07 -15.02 -10.16
CA TYR A 136 -1.77 -16.43 -10.45
C TYR A 136 -1.24 -16.70 -11.88
N PRO A 137 -1.74 -16.03 -12.96
CA PRO A 137 -1.24 -16.23 -14.32
C PRO A 137 0.15 -15.65 -14.60
N VAL A 138 0.76 -14.94 -13.64
CA VAL A 138 2.11 -14.38 -13.82
C VAL A 138 3.18 -15.45 -13.63
N ALA A 139 3.90 -15.74 -14.70
CA ALA A 139 4.96 -16.76 -14.71
C ALA A 139 6.34 -16.20 -14.35
N ARG A 140 6.58 -14.91 -14.63
CA ARG A 140 7.86 -14.24 -14.46
C ARG A 140 7.66 -12.74 -14.24
N VAL A 141 8.48 -12.15 -13.40
CA VAL A 141 8.56 -10.69 -13.23
C VAL A 141 9.98 -10.22 -13.47
N GLU A 142 10.13 -9.12 -14.18
CA GLU A 142 11.37 -8.35 -14.32
C GLU A 142 11.24 -7.03 -13.59
N LEU A 143 12.29 -6.65 -12.84
CA LEU A 143 12.36 -5.38 -12.13
C LEU A 143 13.38 -4.47 -12.78
N TYR A 144 12.97 -3.25 -13.03
CA TYR A 144 13.80 -2.19 -13.60
C TYR A 144 13.90 -1.02 -12.63
N VAL A 145 15.08 -0.44 -12.53
CA VAL A 145 15.35 0.80 -11.80
C VAL A 145 15.95 1.79 -12.77
N ASN A 146 15.31 2.94 -12.95
CA ASN A 146 15.72 3.98 -13.91
C ASN A 146 16.00 3.42 -15.34
N GLY A 147 15.08 2.55 -15.81
CA GLY A 147 15.18 1.91 -17.12
C GLY A 147 16.17 0.73 -17.21
N LYS A 148 17.00 0.49 -16.18
CA LYS A 148 17.96 -0.60 -16.17
C LYS A 148 17.35 -1.84 -15.53
N LEU A 149 17.44 -2.99 -16.21
CA LEU A 149 17.05 -4.29 -15.63
C LEU A 149 17.97 -4.63 -14.45
N VAL A 150 17.40 -4.79 -13.26
CA VAL A 150 18.11 -5.11 -12.02
C VAL A 150 17.83 -6.53 -11.52
N GLY A 151 16.80 -7.18 -12.02
CA GLY A 151 16.50 -8.56 -11.66
C GLY A 151 15.40 -9.18 -12.49
N SER A 152 15.39 -10.51 -12.55
CA SER A 152 14.33 -11.32 -13.14
C SER A 152 14.02 -12.51 -12.23
N CYS A 153 12.76 -12.66 -11.85
CA CYS A 153 12.29 -13.72 -10.97
C CYS A 153 11.26 -14.59 -11.68
N LYS A 154 11.55 -15.90 -11.83
CA LYS A 154 10.68 -16.92 -12.47
C LYS A 154 10.02 -17.84 -11.45
N LYS A 155 10.40 -17.75 -10.17
CA LYS A 155 9.89 -18.64 -9.12
C LYS A 155 9.39 -17.77 -7.97
N PRO A 156 8.09 -17.43 -7.95
CA PRO A 156 7.54 -16.71 -6.83
C PRO A 156 7.62 -17.55 -5.54
N VAL A 157 7.83 -16.88 -4.43
CA VAL A 157 7.65 -17.48 -3.12
C VAL A 157 6.16 -17.58 -2.83
N ASN A 158 5.70 -18.73 -2.36
CA ASN A 158 4.29 -18.94 -2.02
C ASN A 158 3.33 -18.54 -3.14
N THR A 159 3.65 -18.84 -4.41
CA THR A 159 2.81 -18.63 -5.59
C THR A 159 2.73 -17.20 -6.11
N PHE A 160 2.73 -16.18 -5.25
CA PHE A 160 2.38 -14.81 -5.64
C PHE A 160 3.50 -13.79 -5.44
N ILE A 161 4.52 -14.09 -4.64
CA ILE A 161 5.51 -13.12 -4.18
C ILE A 161 6.82 -13.29 -4.93
N PHE A 162 7.25 -12.27 -5.66
CA PHE A 162 8.48 -12.24 -6.44
C PHE A 162 9.52 -11.36 -5.71
N PRO A 163 10.53 -11.95 -5.02
CA PRO A 163 11.55 -11.20 -4.32
C PRO A 163 12.69 -10.78 -5.24
N PHE A 164 13.17 -9.56 -5.05
CA PHE A 164 14.35 -8.99 -5.72
C PHE A 164 15.32 -8.49 -4.65
N PRO A 165 16.29 -9.33 -4.21
CA PRO A 165 17.23 -8.97 -3.16
C PRO A 165 18.30 -8.00 -3.66
N GLY A 166 18.85 -7.21 -2.74
CA GLY A 166 20.03 -6.36 -2.99
C GLY A 166 19.77 -5.16 -3.88
N ILE A 167 18.52 -4.68 -3.96
CA ILE A 167 18.20 -3.49 -4.76
C ILE A 167 18.65 -2.24 -4.01
N ASP A 168 19.41 -1.39 -4.69
CA ASP A 168 19.79 -0.07 -4.19
C ASP A 168 18.54 0.83 -4.19
N VAL A 169 18.13 1.24 -3.00
CA VAL A 169 16.94 2.09 -2.79
C VAL A 169 17.29 3.52 -2.43
N THR A 170 18.56 3.90 -2.55
CA THR A 170 19.02 5.26 -2.29
C THR A 170 18.93 6.18 -3.50
N CYS A 171 18.69 5.62 -4.69
CA CYS A 171 18.55 6.40 -5.91
C CYS A 171 17.09 6.88 -6.11
N ASN A 172 16.97 8.14 -6.50
CA ASN A 172 15.71 8.70 -6.99
C ASN A 172 15.36 8.16 -8.38
N GLY A 173 14.11 8.28 -8.77
CA GLY A 173 13.63 8.00 -10.10
C GLY A 173 12.54 6.93 -10.12
N GLU A 174 12.58 6.07 -11.13
CA GLU A 174 11.54 5.08 -11.38
C GLU A 174 11.96 3.68 -10.93
N VAL A 175 11.06 2.97 -10.29
CA VAL A 175 11.07 1.51 -10.22
C VAL A 175 9.87 0.97 -11.00
N ARG A 176 10.11 0.00 -11.89
CA ARG A 176 9.09 -0.58 -12.74
C ARG A 176 9.18 -2.11 -12.72
N ALA A 177 8.06 -2.76 -12.50
CA ALA A 177 7.92 -4.22 -12.58
C ALA A 177 7.14 -4.58 -13.83
N VAL A 178 7.67 -5.49 -14.64
CA VAL A 178 7.00 -6.02 -15.83
C VAL A 178 6.71 -7.49 -15.60
N ALA A 179 5.45 -7.87 -15.65
CA ALA A 179 4.99 -9.23 -15.51
C ALA A 179 4.81 -9.89 -16.88
N TYR A 180 5.20 -11.16 -16.96
CA TYR A 180 5.09 -11.99 -18.15
C TYR A 180 4.20 -13.20 -17.86
N GLY A 181 3.34 -13.52 -18.81
CA GLY A 181 2.54 -14.73 -18.78
C GLY A 181 3.34 -16.01 -19.11
N TYR A 182 2.69 -17.14 -19.06
CA TYR A 182 3.29 -18.44 -19.44
C TYR A 182 3.63 -18.53 -20.92
N ASP A 183 3.05 -17.69 -21.76
CA ASP A 183 3.38 -17.53 -23.19
C ASP A 183 4.65 -16.71 -23.44
N GLY A 184 5.25 -16.19 -22.36
CA GLY A 184 6.47 -15.38 -22.40
C GLY A 184 6.27 -13.93 -22.83
N LYS A 185 5.04 -13.49 -23.08
CA LYS A 185 4.74 -12.10 -23.44
C LYS A 185 4.53 -11.23 -22.20
N ALA A 186 4.94 -9.96 -22.31
CA ALA A 186 4.60 -8.95 -21.31
C ALA A 186 3.08 -8.78 -21.25
N ALA A 187 2.51 -8.86 -20.04
CA ALA A 187 1.08 -8.91 -19.84
C ALA A 187 0.57 -7.86 -18.86
N ALA A 188 1.42 -7.39 -17.93
CA ALA A 188 1.06 -6.34 -16.99
C ALA A 188 2.32 -5.59 -16.53
N GLU A 189 2.15 -4.37 -16.06
CA GLU A 189 3.22 -3.62 -15.42
C GLU A 189 2.70 -2.77 -14.26
N ASP A 190 3.58 -2.48 -13.31
CA ASP A 190 3.37 -1.49 -12.25
C ASP A 190 4.60 -0.61 -12.15
N ARG A 191 4.39 0.65 -11.80
CA ARG A 191 5.44 1.65 -11.76
C ARG A 191 5.25 2.57 -10.56
N ILE A 192 6.33 2.87 -9.88
CA ILE A 192 6.39 3.89 -8.83
C ILE A 192 7.54 4.84 -9.18
N GLU A 193 7.28 6.13 -9.09
CA GLU A 193 8.27 7.17 -9.36
C GLU A 193 8.50 8.01 -8.10
N THR A 194 9.75 8.39 -7.83
CA THR A 194 10.08 9.28 -6.73
C THR A 194 9.53 10.66 -7.02
N ALA A 195 8.74 11.20 -6.07
CA ALA A 195 8.20 12.54 -6.17
C ALA A 195 9.30 13.59 -6.15
N LYS A 196 9.13 14.64 -6.93
CA LYS A 196 9.92 15.86 -6.92
C LYS A 196 9.34 16.90 -5.95
N GLU A 197 9.76 18.14 -6.13
CA GLU A 197 9.20 19.27 -5.37
C GLU A 197 7.71 19.43 -5.65
N PRO A 198 6.92 19.78 -4.62
CA PRO A 198 5.51 20.08 -4.77
C PRO A 198 5.24 21.17 -5.79
N ALA A 199 4.31 20.93 -6.71
CA ALA A 199 4.01 21.86 -7.80
C ALA A 199 2.54 22.25 -7.90
N ARG A 200 1.61 21.39 -7.46
CA ARG A 200 0.18 21.66 -7.57
C ARG A 200 -0.66 20.90 -6.55
N LEU A 201 -1.87 21.39 -6.34
CA LEU A 201 -2.95 20.66 -5.67
C LEU A 201 -3.80 19.94 -6.71
N SER A 202 -4.06 18.67 -6.47
CA SER A 202 -5.01 17.85 -7.23
C SER A 202 -6.24 17.63 -6.37
N LEU A 203 -7.42 17.94 -6.91
CA LEU A 203 -8.70 17.73 -6.25
C LEU A 203 -9.53 16.72 -7.04
N LYS A 204 -9.97 15.67 -6.38
CA LYS A 204 -10.82 14.65 -6.99
C LYS A 204 -12.13 14.52 -6.22
N LEU A 205 -13.22 14.93 -6.87
CA LEU A 205 -14.54 14.78 -6.33
C LEU A 205 -14.99 13.31 -6.39
N GLN A 206 -15.50 12.81 -5.29
CA GLN A 206 -16.10 11.49 -5.17
C GLN A 206 -17.57 11.64 -4.76
N THR A 207 -18.47 11.13 -5.60
CA THR A 207 -19.91 11.09 -5.37
C THR A 207 -20.43 9.68 -5.58
N ALA A 208 -21.68 9.44 -5.27
CA ALA A 208 -22.39 8.24 -5.72
C ALA A 208 -22.37 8.16 -7.27
N PRO A 209 -22.56 6.97 -7.89
CA PRO A 209 -22.55 6.81 -9.35
C PRO A 209 -23.57 7.69 -10.09
N GLY A 210 -24.65 8.09 -9.42
CA GLY A 210 -25.67 9.00 -9.96
C GLY A 210 -25.34 10.49 -9.83
N GLY A 211 -24.19 10.85 -9.28
CA GLY A 211 -23.82 12.22 -8.94
C GLY A 211 -24.28 12.63 -7.55
N LEU A 212 -24.08 13.90 -7.21
CA LEU A 212 -24.53 14.49 -5.95
C LEU A 212 -25.99 14.94 -6.09
N ILE A 213 -26.85 14.52 -5.15
CA ILE A 213 -28.26 14.89 -5.09
C ILE A 213 -28.45 15.95 -4.02
N ALA A 214 -28.94 17.13 -4.40
CA ALA A 214 -29.16 18.24 -3.49
C ALA A 214 -30.44 18.05 -2.66
N ASP A 215 -30.51 17.04 -1.82
CA ASP A 215 -31.66 16.71 -0.96
C ASP A 215 -31.44 17.00 0.53
N GLY A 216 -30.28 17.56 0.87
CA GLY A 216 -29.86 17.86 2.24
C GLY A 216 -29.32 16.65 3.02
N GLY A 217 -29.29 15.46 2.44
CA GLY A 217 -28.81 14.22 3.05
C GLY A 217 -27.61 13.59 2.35
N ASP A 218 -27.39 13.95 1.07
CA ASP A 218 -26.27 13.37 0.31
C ASP A 218 -24.93 14.03 0.64
N ILE A 219 -23.85 13.26 0.51
CA ILE A 219 -22.49 13.66 0.88
C ILE A 219 -21.54 13.39 -0.27
N ALA A 220 -20.68 14.36 -0.55
CA ALA A 220 -19.55 14.22 -1.46
C ALA A 220 -18.23 14.28 -0.67
N PHE A 221 -17.25 13.52 -1.12
CA PHE A 221 -15.87 13.61 -0.65
C PHE A 221 -15.00 14.30 -1.70
N VAL A 222 -14.06 15.08 -1.26
CA VAL A 222 -13.03 15.65 -2.13
C VAL A 222 -11.67 15.15 -1.64
N ASP A 223 -11.05 14.26 -2.43
CA ASP A 223 -9.66 13.87 -2.18
C ASP A 223 -8.76 15.02 -2.62
N VAL A 224 -7.89 15.46 -1.75
CA VAL A 224 -6.91 16.51 -2.02
C VAL A 224 -5.53 15.93 -1.90
N GLN A 225 -4.72 16.09 -2.93
CA GLN A 225 -3.34 15.61 -2.96
C GLN A 225 -2.41 16.72 -3.42
N VAL A 226 -1.22 16.76 -2.85
CA VAL A 226 -0.13 17.59 -3.34
C VAL A 226 0.68 16.77 -4.34
N GLU A 227 0.83 17.26 -5.54
CA GLU A 227 1.53 16.59 -6.63
C GLU A 227 2.71 17.41 -7.14
N ASP A 228 3.70 16.71 -7.67
CA ASP A 228 4.80 17.32 -8.42
C ASP A 228 4.37 17.74 -9.85
N ASP A 229 5.30 18.23 -10.65
CA ASP A 229 5.09 18.66 -12.03
C ASP A 229 4.67 17.51 -12.97
N ARG A 230 4.91 16.26 -12.57
CA ARG A 230 4.57 15.05 -13.33
C ARG A 230 3.28 14.37 -12.84
N GLY A 231 2.69 14.85 -11.75
CA GLY A 231 1.50 14.24 -11.15
C GLY A 231 1.81 13.13 -10.14
N ASN A 232 3.04 13.03 -9.67
CA ASN A 232 3.36 12.13 -8.58
C ASN A 232 2.98 12.78 -7.25
N VAL A 233 2.32 12.03 -6.39
CA VAL A 233 1.97 12.50 -5.05
C VAL A 233 3.23 12.76 -4.24
N CYS A 234 3.29 13.92 -3.58
CA CYS A 234 4.39 14.35 -2.72
C CYS A 234 4.11 13.94 -1.27
N PRO A 235 4.54 12.74 -0.82
CA PRO A 235 4.12 12.16 0.45
C PRO A 235 4.70 12.87 1.68
N LEU A 236 5.74 13.68 1.50
CA LEU A 236 6.40 14.41 2.58
C LEU A 236 5.98 15.87 2.65
N CYS A 237 5.05 16.30 1.79
CA CYS A 237 4.54 17.66 1.85
C CYS A 237 3.62 17.81 3.07
N SER A 238 3.97 18.74 3.97
CA SER A 238 3.21 19.05 5.18
C SER A 238 2.71 20.49 5.21
N GLU A 239 2.65 21.13 4.05
CA GLU A 239 2.15 22.49 3.91
C GLU A 239 0.66 22.57 4.29
N ARG A 240 0.30 23.70 4.88
CA ARG A 240 -1.09 23.97 5.24
C ARG A 240 -1.92 24.19 3.98
N ILE A 241 -3.07 23.53 3.92
CA ILE A 241 -4.07 23.71 2.87
C ILE A 241 -5.30 24.37 3.48
N ASP A 242 -5.68 25.53 2.95
CA ASP A 242 -6.89 26.24 3.33
C ASP A 242 -8.00 25.92 2.32
N PHE A 243 -9.19 25.65 2.83
CA PHE A 243 -10.37 25.31 2.05
C PHE A 243 -11.40 26.44 2.13
N SER A 244 -11.98 26.76 0.98
CA SER A 244 -13.17 27.58 0.90
C SER A 244 -14.24 26.84 0.10
N LEU A 245 -15.51 27.03 0.47
CA LEU A 245 -16.67 26.46 -0.20
C LEU A 245 -17.58 27.57 -0.63
N GLU A 246 -17.95 27.60 -1.89
CA GLU A 246 -18.93 28.53 -2.45
C GLU A 246 -20.10 27.74 -2.99
N GLY A 247 -21.33 28.23 -2.80
CA GLY A 247 -22.57 27.60 -3.24
C GLY A 247 -23.41 27.01 -2.09
N GLU A 248 -24.49 26.32 -2.45
CA GLU A 248 -25.47 25.77 -1.51
C GLU A 248 -25.02 24.39 -0.98
N ALA A 249 -23.92 24.38 -0.21
CA ALA A 249 -23.40 23.18 0.41
C ALA A 249 -22.79 23.52 1.79
N VAL A 250 -22.58 22.51 2.62
CA VAL A 250 -22.00 22.66 3.96
C VAL A 250 -20.68 21.91 4.04
N PHE A 251 -19.61 22.60 4.42
CA PHE A 251 -18.33 21.94 4.70
C PHE A 251 -18.42 21.21 6.04
N LEU A 252 -18.35 19.90 6.02
CA LEU A 252 -18.48 19.04 7.19
C LEU A 252 -17.16 18.78 7.93
N GLY A 253 -16.03 19.16 7.33
CA GLY A 253 -14.71 19.00 7.91
C GLY A 253 -13.74 18.27 7.00
N GLY A 254 -12.49 18.12 7.44
CA GLY A 254 -11.42 17.44 6.73
C GLY A 254 -10.79 16.35 7.58
N TYR A 255 -10.19 15.37 6.92
CA TYR A 255 -9.43 14.29 7.53
C TYR A 255 -8.09 14.16 6.79
N ASN A 256 -7.00 14.13 7.55
CA ASN A 256 -5.69 13.85 7.00
C ASN A 256 -5.41 12.34 7.13
N SER A 257 -5.24 11.68 5.99
CA SER A 257 -5.01 10.23 5.93
C SER A 257 -3.52 9.83 6.06
N GLY A 258 -2.64 10.81 6.19
CA GLY A 258 -1.19 10.63 6.34
C GLY A 258 -0.41 10.80 5.07
#